data_f80df1d45b3e2cfc71aac352753254de
#
_entry.id   f80df1d45b3e2cfc71aac352753254de
#
_cell.length_a   1.000
_cell.length_b   1.000
_cell.length_c   1.000
_cell.angle_alpha   90.00
_cell.angle_beta   90.00
_cell.angle_gamma   90.00
#
_symmetry.space_group_name_H-M   'P 1'
#
loop_
_entity.id
_entity.type
_entity.pdbx_description
1 polymer ?
#
loop_
_entity_poly.entity_id
_entity_poly.type
_entity_poly.pdbx_seq_one_letter_code
_entity_poly.pdbx_strand_id
1 'polypeptide(L)'
;MDKNILGLRGSNLRMSHELTYCIYRYVAENLVILAKGDRRNGNSEELNSKLVLIDEMTMAQIMAGFPTLYGIPHQLLPVFLVSEIDQLTCIPYIDAVESFGLPADTCPVPTSECGALVIDALPHLGSCYISSSMPCDGSVMASSYFSRRFPDIPVHHLCFPVRYEDELTLDAAVEDVKECIRFIEKQTGEKWNWDSYFTAMKRFNTETDYELQKWEINKTAYPQLIGPTYELFRKWCYEMDGGLDPRTIKSCEKVNKILLKGYKNKEQAWRNKMRYRA
;
A
#
# COMPACT_ATOMS: atom_id res chain seq x y z
N MET A 1 -14.67 16.22 -4.19
CA MET A 1 -14.94 15.76 -5.58
C MET A 1 -16.34 16.17 -6.00
N ASP A 2 -16.46 16.84 -7.12
CA ASP A 2 -17.75 17.21 -7.67
C ASP A 2 -18.53 15.95 -8.07
N LYS A 3 -19.75 15.80 -7.55
CA LYS A 3 -20.66 14.67 -7.82
C LYS A 3 -20.92 14.44 -9.31
N ASN A 4 -20.64 15.44 -10.15
CA ASN A 4 -20.89 15.41 -11.59
C ASN A 4 -19.71 14.89 -12.41
N ILE A 5 -18.48 14.95 -11.93
CA ILE A 5 -17.28 14.59 -12.70
C ILE A 5 -17.21 13.10 -12.98
N LEU A 6 -17.55 12.24 -12.02
CA LEU A 6 -17.44 10.78 -12.15
C LEU A 6 -18.73 10.09 -12.64
N GLY A 7 -19.85 10.80 -12.76
CA GLY A 7 -21.12 10.21 -13.17
C GLY A 7 -21.69 9.16 -12.19
N LEU A 8 -21.06 8.94 -11.05
CA LEU A 8 -21.51 7.98 -10.03
C LEU A 8 -22.80 8.43 -9.35
N ARG A 9 -23.67 7.49 -8.99
CA ARG A 9 -24.93 7.75 -8.27
C ARG A 9 -25.34 6.58 -7.39
N GLY A 10 -26.38 6.80 -6.58
CA GLY A 10 -26.97 5.78 -5.73
C GLY A 10 -25.99 5.20 -4.73
N SER A 11 -25.98 3.88 -4.60
CA SER A 11 -25.07 3.13 -3.73
C SER A 11 -23.60 3.37 -4.10
N ASN A 12 -23.27 3.43 -5.38
CA ASN A 12 -21.91 3.64 -5.85
C ASN A 12 -21.31 4.97 -5.40
N LEU A 13 -22.12 6.05 -5.42
CA LEU A 13 -21.69 7.34 -4.90
C LEU A 13 -21.47 7.30 -3.37
N ARG A 14 -22.37 6.62 -2.63
CA ARG A 14 -22.24 6.48 -1.17
C ARG A 14 -20.98 5.68 -0.79
N MET A 15 -20.70 4.56 -1.49
CA MET A 15 -19.53 3.76 -1.26
C MET A 15 -18.24 4.53 -1.59
N SER A 16 -18.22 5.22 -2.73
CA SER A 16 -17.08 6.06 -3.12
C SER A 16 -16.76 7.13 -2.08
N HIS A 17 -17.77 7.78 -1.49
CA HIS A 17 -17.53 8.75 -0.42
C HIS A 17 -16.91 8.13 0.84
N GLU A 18 -17.38 6.94 1.25
CA GLU A 18 -16.83 6.24 2.41
C GLU A 18 -15.36 5.86 2.18
N LEU A 19 -15.05 5.32 1.01
CA LEU A 19 -13.70 4.91 0.64
C LEU A 19 -12.76 6.10 0.49
N THR A 20 -13.21 7.18 -0.15
CA THR A 20 -12.43 8.41 -0.29
C THR A 20 -12.09 9.01 1.07
N TYR A 21 -13.03 9.00 2.02
CA TYR A 21 -12.74 9.44 3.39
C TYR A 21 -11.62 8.62 4.04
N CYS A 22 -11.64 7.29 3.88
CA CYS A 22 -10.59 6.43 4.41
C CYS A 22 -9.24 6.72 3.77
N ILE A 23 -9.20 6.92 2.44
CA ILE A 23 -7.98 7.25 1.71
C ILE A 23 -7.40 8.58 2.23
N TYR A 24 -8.19 9.64 2.30
CA TYR A 24 -7.69 10.93 2.80
C TYR A 24 -7.23 10.89 4.26
N ARG A 25 -7.92 10.13 5.11
CA ARG A 25 -7.47 9.91 6.48
C ARG A 25 -6.10 9.24 6.49
N TYR A 26 -5.92 8.17 5.75
CA TYR A 26 -4.65 7.45 5.64
C TYR A 26 -3.53 8.37 5.13
N VAL A 27 -3.78 9.11 4.06
CA VAL A 27 -2.84 10.09 3.52
C VAL A 27 -2.46 11.13 4.58
N ALA A 28 -3.42 11.72 5.27
CA ALA A 28 -3.15 12.74 6.29
C ALA A 28 -2.34 12.18 7.48
N GLU A 29 -2.69 10.98 7.97
CA GLU A 29 -1.95 10.31 9.05
C GLU A 29 -0.49 10.05 8.64
N ASN A 30 -0.27 9.54 7.43
CA ASN A 30 1.09 9.30 6.92
C ASN A 30 1.89 10.60 6.71
N LEU A 31 1.29 11.65 6.16
CA LEU A 31 1.97 12.96 6.03
C LEU A 31 2.45 13.51 7.37
N VAL A 32 1.66 13.35 8.43
CA VAL A 32 2.05 13.75 9.78
C VAL A 32 3.23 12.93 10.28
N ILE A 33 3.21 11.61 10.05
CA ILE A 33 4.31 10.70 10.41
C ILE A 33 5.60 11.10 9.66
N LEU A 34 5.51 11.30 8.35
CA LEU A 34 6.64 11.69 7.51
C LEU A 34 7.26 13.01 7.98
N ALA A 35 6.42 14.02 8.23
CA ALA A 35 6.89 15.34 8.68
C ALA A 35 7.56 15.29 10.05
N LYS A 36 7.03 14.48 10.98
CA LYS A 36 7.60 14.32 12.33
C LYS A 36 8.79 13.38 12.38
N GLY A 37 8.82 12.38 11.51
CA GLY A 37 9.88 11.36 11.45
C GLY A 37 11.13 11.82 10.73
N ASP A 38 11.06 12.83 9.89
CA ASP A 38 12.21 13.32 9.14
C ASP A 38 13.30 13.85 10.08
N ARG A 39 14.44 13.15 10.13
CA ARG A 39 15.59 13.48 10.98
C ARG A 39 16.15 14.87 10.71
N ARG A 40 15.94 15.42 9.51
CA ARG A 40 16.34 16.78 9.16
C ARG A 40 15.58 17.85 9.96
N ASN A 41 14.40 17.52 10.48
CA ASN A 41 13.54 18.43 11.24
C ASN A 41 13.80 18.41 12.76
N GLY A 42 14.78 17.63 13.25
CA GLY A 42 15.17 17.60 14.66
C GLY A 42 14.82 16.31 15.39
N ASN A 43 14.47 16.37 16.67
CA ASN A 43 14.40 15.23 17.58
C ASN A 43 13.25 14.24 17.25
N SER A 44 13.53 13.26 16.41
CA SER A 44 12.55 12.28 15.90
C SER A 44 12.89 10.82 16.22
N GLU A 45 13.94 10.54 17.01
CA GLU A 45 14.46 9.18 17.24
C GLU A 45 13.45 8.24 17.91
N GLU A 46 12.65 8.73 18.85
CA GLU A 46 11.60 7.93 19.48
C GLU A 46 10.56 7.46 18.44
N LEU A 47 10.18 8.31 17.50
CA LEU A 47 9.28 7.94 16.42
C LEU A 47 9.98 7.03 15.42
N ASN A 48 11.21 7.35 15.02
CA ASN A 48 11.96 6.56 14.05
C ASN A 48 12.22 5.13 14.50
N SER A 49 12.43 4.89 15.80
CA SER A 49 12.59 3.53 16.33
C SER A 49 11.37 2.62 16.12
N LYS A 50 10.20 3.21 15.83
CA LYS A 50 8.94 2.50 15.56
C LYS A 50 8.54 2.49 14.09
N LEU A 51 9.31 3.13 13.21
CA LEU A 51 9.00 3.18 11.78
C LEU A 51 9.80 2.12 11.03
N VAL A 52 9.10 1.27 10.29
CA VAL A 52 9.69 0.32 9.35
C VAL A 52 9.29 0.75 7.94
N LEU A 53 10.26 1.02 7.09
CA LEU A 53 10.01 1.29 5.69
C LEU A 53 9.76 -0.03 4.96
N ILE A 54 8.78 -0.03 4.08
CA ILE A 54 8.45 -1.16 3.22
C ILE A 54 8.42 -0.69 1.76
N ASP A 55 8.88 -1.55 0.85
CA ASP A 55 8.92 -1.21 -0.58
C ASP A 55 7.51 -1.18 -1.18
N GLU A 56 6.86 -2.32 -1.15
CA GLU A 56 5.55 -2.54 -1.71
C GLU A 56 4.59 -3.24 -0.75
N MET A 57 3.40 -3.45 -1.23
CA MET A 57 2.27 -4.01 -0.49
C MET A 57 2.48 -5.43 0.02
N THR A 58 3.32 -6.22 -0.63
CA THR A 58 3.58 -7.62 -0.25
C THR A 58 4.18 -7.77 1.14
N MET A 59 4.87 -6.74 1.62
CA MET A 59 5.51 -6.75 2.95
C MET A 59 4.61 -6.25 4.07
N ALA A 60 3.48 -5.64 3.75
CA ALA A 60 2.56 -5.10 4.74
C ALA A 60 2.03 -6.17 5.71
N GLN A 61 1.85 -7.41 5.26
CA GLN A 61 1.41 -8.50 6.11
C GLN A 61 2.42 -8.84 7.23
N ILE A 62 3.71 -8.64 7.00
CA ILE A 62 4.73 -8.82 8.05
C ILE A 62 4.51 -7.81 9.17
N MET A 63 4.10 -6.58 8.85
CA MET A 63 3.82 -5.57 9.86
C MET A 63 2.68 -5.96 10.80
N ALA A 64 1.78 -6.84 10.36
CA ALA A 64 0.69 -7.35 11.20
C ALA A 64 1.15 -8.11 12.45
N GLY A 65 2.36 -8.66 12.44
CA GLY A 65 2.98 -9.28 13.60
C GLY A 65 3.64 -8.29 14.59
N PHE A 66 3.70 -6.99 14.24
CA PHE A 66 4.33 -5.96 15.04
C PHE A 66 3.35 -4.81 15.37
N PRO A 67 2.38 -5.02 16.27
CA PRO A 67 1.26 -4.08 16.48
C PRO A 67 1.66 -2.71 17.03
N THR A 68 2.89 -2.55 17.48
CA THR A 68 3.46 -1.29 18.01
C THR A 68 4.29 -0.52 16.98
N LEU A 69 4.57 -1.14 15.83
CA LEU A 69 5.32 -0.52 14.74
C LEU A 69 4.40 0.05 13.66
N TYR A 70 4.94 0.98 12.90
CA TYR A 70 4.27 1.59 11.74
C TYR A 70 5.02 1.21 10.47
N GLY A 71 4.34 0.57 9.53
CA GLY A 71 4.83 0.32 8.18
C GLY A 71 4.65 1.55 7.31
N ILE A 72 5.72 2.07 6.74
CA ILE A 72 5.68 3.19 5.80
C ILE A 72 5.99 2.67 4.40
N PRO A 73 5.05 2.76 3.47
CA PRO A 73 5.24 2.29 2.09
C PRO A 73 6.13 3.25 1.30
N HIS A 74 7.42 3.16 1.53
CA HIS A 74 8.40 4.14 1.05
C HIS A 74 8.39 4.26 -0.48
N GLN A 75 8.35 3.14 -1.19
CA GLN A 75 8.31 3.11 -2.64
C GLN A 75 7.06 3.77 -3.23
N LEU A 76 5.96 3.73 -2.51
CA LEU A 76 4.69 4.28 -2.97
C LEU A 76 4.48 5.76 -2.56
N LEU A 77 5.35 6.33 -1.71
CA LEU A 77 5.21 7.72 -1.26
C LEU A 77 5.16 8.72 -2.43
N PRO A 78 6.11 8.72 -3.38
CA PRO A 78 6.10 9.71 -4.46
C PRO A 78 4.92 9.51 -5.42
N VAL A 79 4.60 8.27 -5.76
CA VAL A 79 3.57 7.97 -6.78
C VAL A 79 2.17 8.19 -6.24
N PHE A 80 1.93 7.79 -5.02
CA PHE A 80 0.57 7.74 -4.51
C PHE A 80 0.27 8.78 -3.43
N LEU A 81 1.08 8.88 -2.40
CA LEU A 81 0.79 9.81 -1.32
C LEU A 81 0.81 11.26 -1.80
N VAL A 82 1.81 11.60 -2.62
CA VAL A 82 1.96 12.97 -3.13
C VAL A 82 1.05 13.21 -4.33
N SER A 83 0.78 12.19 -5.17
CA SER A 83 -0.11 12.33 -6.32
C SER A 83 -1.58 12.56 -5.94
N GLU A 84 -2.01 12.19 -4.73
CA GLU A 84 -3.33 12.55 -4.22
C GLU A 84 -3.45 14.08 -3.96
N ILE A 85 -2.32 14.76 -3.79
CA ILE A 85 -2.24 16.21 -3.60
C ILE A 85 -2.02 16.90 -4.94
N ASP A 86 -1.04 16.41 -5.71
CA ASP A 86 -0.71 16.90 -7.04
C ASP A 86 -0.47 15.74 -8.01
N GLN A 87 -1.37 15.58 -8.98
CA GLN A 87 -1.35 14.47 -9.94
C GLN A 87 -0.11 14.42 -10.82
N LEU A 88 0.63 15.50 -10.96
CA LEU A 88 1.82 15.59 -11.81
C LEU A 88 3.13 15.44 -11.02
N THR A 89 3.07 15.25 -9.72
CA THR A 89 4.25 15.21 -8.84
C THR A 89 5.28 14.14 -9.22
N CYS A 90 4.85 13.03 -9.82
CA CYS A 90 5.76 11.95 -10.21
C CYS A 90 6.66 12.34 -11.38
N ILE A 91 6.23 13.22 -12.27
CA ILE A 91 6.96 13.57 -13.51
C ILE A 91 8.36 14.11 -13.21
N PRO A 92 8.54 15.12 -12.33
CA PRO A 92 9.88 15.61 -12.00
C PRO A 92 10.81 14.54 -11.43
N TYR A 93 10.28 13.56 -10.68
CA TYR A 93 11.08 12.47 -10.14
C TYR A 93 11.54 11.52 -11.23
N ILE A 94 10.65 11.15 -12.15
CA ILE A 94 10.98 10.31 -13.30
C ILE A 94 12.03 11.01 -14.17
N ASP A 95 11.79 12.26 -14.56
CA ASP A 95 12.71 13.07 -15.36
C ASP A 95 14.10 13.17 -14.70
N ALA A 96 14.15 13.34 -13.38
CA ALA A 96 15.40 13.42 -12.65
C ALA A 96 16.24 12.14 -12.81
N VAL A 97 15.67 10.97 -12.53
CA VAL A 97 16.44 9.73 -12.57
C VAL A 97 16.75 9.27 -13.98
N GLU A 98 15.90 9.54 -14.96
CA GLU A 98 16.18 9.30 -16.39
C GLU A 98 17.36 10.14 -16.87
N SER A 99 17.48 11.37 -16.38
CA SER A 99 18.63 12.23 -16.64
C SER A 99 19.95 11.68 -16.09
N PHE A 100 19.90 10.79 -15.09
CA PHE A 100 21.03 10.03 -14.56
C PHE A 100 21.26 8.69 -15.27
N GLY A 101 20.48 8.37 -16.31
CA GLY A 101 20.68 7.22 -17.18
C GLY A 101 19.81 6.00 -16.86
N LEU A 102 18.76 6.14 -16.03
CA LEU A 102 17.79 5.05 -15.88
C LEU A 102 16.95 4.94 -17.15
N PRO A 103 16.74 3.71 -17.68
CA PRO A 103 15.92 3.52 -18.88
C PRO A 103 14.46 3.92 -18.67
N ALA A 104 13.87 4.59 -19.65
CA ALA A 104 12.48 5.06 -19.63
C ALA A 104 11.42 3.93 -19.69
N ASP A 105 11.83 2.70 -19.99
CA ASP A 105 10.97 1.51 -20.00
C ASP A 105 10.86 0.81 -18.65
N THR A 106 11.49 1.37 -17.60
CA THR A 106 11.37 0.88 -16.23
C THR A 106 10.00 1.25 -15.63
N CYS A 107 9.47 0.40 -14.74
CA CYS A 107 8.20 0.67 -14.04
C CYS A 107 8.23 2.04 -13.34
N PRO A 108 7.20 2.90 -13.53
CA PRO A 108 7.20 4.25 -12.98
C PRO A 108 7.17 4.31 -11.44
N VAL A 109 6.71 3.25 -10.75
CA VAL A 109 6.66 3.23 -9.29
C VAL A 109 8.06 3.26 -8.69
N PRO A 110 8.95 2.26 -8.91
CA PRO A 110 10.31 2.30 -8.40
C PRO A 110 11.14 3.43 -9.03
N THR A 111 10.86 3.80 -10.29
CA THR A 111 11.52 4.93 -10.95
C THR A 111 11.25 6.25 -10.22
N SER A 112 10.01 6.49 -9.80
CA SER A 112 9.66 7.70 -9.03
C SER A 112 10.33 7.73 -7.66
N GLU A 113 10.45 6.59 -6.97
CA GLU A 113 11.20 6.50 -5.72
C GLU A 113 12.69 6.83 -5.95
N CYS A 114 13.32 6.21 -6.94
CA CYS A 114 14.72 6.50 -7.28
C CYS A 114 14.93 7.98 -7.58
N GLY A 115 14.06 8.58 -8.38
CA GLY A 115 14.14 10.00 -8.72
C GLY A 115 13.99 10.90 -7.51
N ALA A 116 13.03 10.61 -6.64
CA ALA A 116 12.83 11.34 -5.40
C ALA A 116 14.04 11.23 -4.45
N LEU A 117 14.71 10.07 -4.42
CA LEU A 117 15.97 9.87 -3.69
C LEU A 117 17.12 10.68 -4.30
N VAL A 118 17.21 10.70 -5.64
CA VAL A 118 18.26 11.43 -6.35
C VAL A 118 18.21 12.93 -6.06
N ILE A 119 17.03 13.55 -6.06
CA ILE A 119 16.85 14.99 -5.80
C ILE A 119 16.59 15.32 -4.32
N ASP A 120 16.77 14.37 -3.41
CA ASP A 120 16.58 14.54 -1.97
C ASP A 120 15.16 14.99 -1.55
N ALA A 121 14.15 14.50 -2.28
CA ALA A 121 12.76 14.87 -2.03
C ALA A 121 12.09 13.98 -0.97
N LEU A 122 12.66 12.81 -0.64
CA LEU A 122 12.13 11.93 0.39
C LEU A 122 12.70 12.25 1.78
N PRO A 123 11.91 12.08 2.85
CA PRO A 123 12.37 12.30 4.20
C PRO A 123 13.39 11.24 4.63
N HIS A 124 14.38 11.61 5.45
CA HIS A 124 15.31 10.69 6.10
C HIS A 124 14.67 10.17 7.40
N LEU A 125 14.09 8.99 7.35
CA LEU A 125 13.33 8.42 8.48
C LEU A 125 13.37 6.88 8.48
N GLY A 126 12.92 6.29 9.59
CA GLY A 126 12.78 4.84 9.77
C GLY A 126 13.94 4.17 10.48
N SER A 127 13.66 3.04 11.13
CA SER A 127 14.64 2.19 11.79
C SER A 127 15.31 1.21 10.84
N CYS A 128 14.56 0.75 9.84
CA CYS A 128 15.03 -0.17 8.81
C CYS A 128 14.12 -0.13 7.58
N TYR A 129 14.58 -0.72 6.48
CA TYR A 129 13.83 -0.88 5.25
C TYR A 129 13.74 -2.35 4.85
N ILE A 130 12.53 -2.81 4.54
CA ILE A 130 12.27 -4.14 3.99
C ILE A 130 11.92 -4.02 2.53
N SER A 131 12.67 -4.69 1.68
CA SER A 131 12.44 -4.79 0.25
C SER A 131 12.22 -6.23 -0.16
N SER A 132 11.53 -6.45 -1.27
CA SER A 132 11.36 -7.80 -1.83
C SER A 132 11.67 -7.86 -3.32
N SER A 133 11.98 -9.07 -3.80
CA SER A 133 12.10 -9.35 -5.24
C SER A 133 10.75 -9.44 -5.96
N MET A 134 9.65 -9.37 -5.22
CA MET A 134 8.29 -9.42 -5.74
C MET A 134 7.63 -8.03 -5.64
N PRO A 135 6.83 -7.62 -6.62
CA PRO A 135 6.48 -8.32 -7.86
C PRO A 135 7.48 -8.11 -9.01
N CYS A 136 8.52 -7.28 -8.86
CA CYS A 136 9.43 -7.00 -9.95
C CYS A 136 10.84 -6.58 -9.50
N ASP A 137 11.81 -6.69 -10.41
CA ASP A 137 13.20 -6.29 -10.18
C ASP A 137 13.38 -4.78 -9.91
N GLY A 138 12.40 -3.97 -10.28
CA GLY A 138 12.40 -2.54 -10.01
C GLY A 138 12.46 -2.21 -8.53
N SER A 139 11.82 -3.01 -7.67
CA SER A 139 11.87 -2.83 -6.21
C SER A 139 13.28 -3.07 -5.66
N VAL A 140 14.00 -4.07 -6.19
CA VAL A 140 15.40 -4.33 -5.83
C VAL A 140 16.30 -3.17 -6.26
N MET A 141 16.05 -2.62 -7.44
CA MET A 141 16.77 -1.43 -7.92
C MET A 141 16.54 -0.24 -6.98
N ALA A 142 15.30 0.08 -6.67
CA ALA A 142 14.95 1.21 -5.82
C ALA A 142 15.56 1.09 -4.41
N SER A 143 15.49 -0.09 -3.79
CA SER A 143 16.11 -0.34 -2.48
C SER A 143 17.64 -0.26 -2.52
N SER A 144 18.27 -0.56 -3.66
CA SER A 144 19.71 -0.35 -3.87
C SER A 144 20.08 1.14 -3.92
N TYR A 145 19.23 1.96 -4.55
CA TYR A 145 19.35 3.42 -4.50
C TYR A 145 19.17 3.94 -3.08
N PHE A 146 18.14 3.47 -2.37
CA PHE A 146 17.88 3.81 -0.98
C PHE A 146 19.08 3.54 -0.08
N SER A 147 19.66 2.34 -0.14
CA SER A 147 20.83 1.94 0.66
C SER A 147 22.06 2.84 0.44
N ARG A 148 22.22 3.38 -0.77
CA ARG A 148 23.30 4.32 -1.08
C ARG A 148 23.02 5.71 -0.55
N ARG A 149 21.75 6.13 -0.57
CA ARG A 149 21.33 7.46 -0.12
C ARG A 149 21.28 7.56 1.40
N PHE A 150 20.84 6.51 2.08
CA PHE A 150 20.70 6.42 3.52
C PHE A 150 21.45 5.20 4.08
N PRO A 151 22.80 5.23 4.10
CA PRO A 151 23.62 4.09 4.51
C PRO A 151 23.52 3.75 6.00
N ASP A 152 22.97 4.65 6.80
CA ASP A 152 22.70 4.47 8.22
C ASP A 152 21.38 3.73 8.51
N ILE A 153 20.52 3.55 7.50
CA ILE A 153 19.28 2.77 7.61
C ILE A 153 19.51 1.37 7.05
N PRO A 154 19.50 0.33 7.89
CA PRO A 154 19.69 -1.04 7.44
C PRO A 154 18.57 -1.50 6.50
N VAL A 155 18.93 -2.25 5.46
CA VAL A 155 17.99 -2.82 4.48
C VAL A 155 18.03 -4.34 4.54
N HIS A 156 16.87 -4.98 4.53
CA HIS A 156 16.72 -6.42 4.34
C HIS A 156 15.98 -6.70 3.04
N HIS A 157 16.54 -7.59 2.21
CA HIS A 157 15.91 -8.02 0.97
C HIS A 157 15.33 -9.41 1.12
N LEU A 158 14.03 -9.53 0.92
CA LEU A 158 13.33 -10.81 0.81
C LEU A 158 13.39 -11.31 -0.64
N CYS A 159 13.91 -12.52 -0.82
CA CYS A 159 14.03 -13.14 -2.12
C CYS A 159 12.97 -14.23 -2.30
N PHE A 160 11.81 -13.86 -2.83
CA PHE A 160 10.76 -14.83 -3.13
C PHE A 160 11.07 -15.58 -4.44
N PRO A 161 10.98 -16.92 -4.44
CA PRO A 161 11.11 -17.68 -5.66
C PRO A 161 9.96 -17.42 -6.62
N VAL A 162 10.25 -17.27 -7.91
CA VAL A 162 9.24 -17.03 -8.95
C VAL A 162 8.34 -18.26 -9.15
N ARG A 163 8.87 -19.45 -8.83
CA ARG A 163 8.15 -20.72 -8.94
C ARG A 163 8.34 -21.55 -7.68
N TYR A 164 7.26 -22.10 -7.19
CA TYR A 164 7.22 -23.03 -6.07
C TYR A 164 7.01 -24.45 -6.62
N GLU A 165 8.06 -25.05 -7.10
CA GLU A 165 8.00 -26.37 -7.78
C GLU A 165 8.29 -27.53 -6.82
N ASP A 166 8.87 -27.25 -5.65
CA ASP A 166 9.23 -28.26 -4.66
C ASP A 166 9.18 -27.75 -3.21
N GLU A 167 9.21 -28.69 -2.26
CA GLU A 167 9.18 -28.38 -0.82
C GLU A 167 10.42 -27.57 -0.38
N LEU A 168 11.58 -27.82 -0.97
CA LEU A 168 12.83 -27.12 -0.64
C LEU A 168 12.73 -25.63 -0.95
N THR A 169 12.11 -25.28 -2.08
CA THR A 169 11.85 -23.88 -2.46
C THR A 169 10.91 -23.19 -1.49
N LEU A 170 9.87 -23.89 -1.04
CA LEU A 170 8.94 -23.36 -0.04
C LEU A 170 9.64 -23.17 1.31
N ASP A 171 10.42 -24.14 1.77
CA ASP A 171 11.16 -24.06 3.03
C ASP A 171 12.16 -22.90 3.03
N ALA A 172 12.86 -22.68 1.90
CA ALA A 172 13.76 -21.54 1.73
C ALA A 172 13.02 -20.19 1.85
N ALA A 173 11.87 -20.06 1.20
CA ALA A 173 11.05 -18.85 1.29
C ALA A 173 10.52 -18.61 2.72
N VAL A 174 10.10 -19.67 3.41
CA VAL A 174 9.66 -19.60 4.82
C VAL A 174 10.80 -19.14 5.72
N GLU A 175 12.00 -19.65 5.53
CA GLU A 175 13.16 -19.24 6.34
C GLU A 175 13.55 -17.78 6.08
N ASP A 176 13.51 -17.33 4.83
CA ASP A 176 13.78 -15.92 4.47
C ASP A 176 12.77 -14.96 5.15
N VAL A 177 11.48 -15.31 5.20
CA VAL A 177 10.48 -14.54 5.95
C VAL A 177 10.80 -14.54 7.45
N LYS A 178 11.22 -15.67 8.03
CA LYS A 178 11.63 -15.71 9.45
C LYS A 178 12.88 -14.86 9.70
N GLU A 179 13.82 -14.83 8.77
CA GLU A 179 14.99 -13.93 8.86
C GLU A 179 14.59 -12.46 8.80
N CYS A 180 13.64 -12.11 7.96
CA CYS A 180 13.08 -10.76 7.92
C CYS A 180 12.43 -10.39 9.26
N ILE A 181 11.65 -11.29 9.87
CA ILE A 181 11.07 -11.07 11.20
C ILE A 181 12.18 -10.83 12.23
N ARG A 182 13.21 -11.69 12.27
CA ARG A 182 14.38 -11.52 13.18
C ARG A 182 15.11 -10.20 12.93
N PHE A 183 15.24 -9.80 11.68
CA PHE A 183 15.83 -8.53 11.31
C PHE A 183 15.05 -7.34 11.88
N ILE A 184 13.71 -7.30 11.71
CA ILE A 184 12.86 -6.26 12.29
C ILE A 184 12.99 -6.24 13.82
N GLU A 185 12.90 -7.41 14.48
CA GLU A 185 13.08 -7.52 15.92
C GLU A 185 14.41 -6.93 16.40
N LYS A 186 15.49 -7.20 15.65
CA LYS A 186 16.83 -6.68 15.97
C LYS A 186 16.91 -5.16 15.82
N GLN A 187 16.30 -4.59 14.77
CA GLN A 187 16.41 -3.17 14.47
C GLN A 187 15.51 -2.31 15.36
N THR A 188 14.35 -2.83 15.75
CA THR A 188 13.34 -2.07 16.51
C THR A 188 13.29 -2.40 17.99
N GLY A 189 13.78 -3.58 18.39
CA GLY A 189 13.63 -4.13 19.75
C GLY A 189 12.26 -4.73 20.05
N GLU A 190 11.28 -4.57 19.14
CA GLU A 190 9.94 -5.14 19.27
C GLU A 190 9.94 -6.64 18.97
N LYS A 191 9.00 -7.38 19.55
CA LYS A 191 8.89 -8.82 19.33
C LYS A 191 7.68 -9.19 18.50
N TRP A 192 7.87 -10.18 17.63
CA TRP A 192 6.78 -10.74 16.82
C TRP A 192 5.64 -11.27 17.70
N ASN A 193 4.42 -10.91 17.34
CA ASN A 193 3.19 -11.30 18.02
C ASN A 193 2.26 -12.10 17.11
N TRP A 194 2.18 -13.40 17.32
CA TRP A 194 1.35 -14.31 16.55
C TRP A 194 -0.16 -14.01 16.66
N ASP A 195 -0.64 -13.61 17.85
CA ASP A 195 -2.07 -13.32 18.05
C ASP A 195 -2.49 -12.08 17.26
N SER A 196 -1.62 -11.07 17.20
CA SER A 196 -1.82 -9.89 16.37
C SER A 196 -1.85 -10.29 14.89
N TYR A 197 -0.87 -11.06 14.43
CA TYR A 197 -0.78 -11.54 13.06
C TYR A 197 -2.05 -12.32 12.65
N PHE A 198 -2.45 -13.33 13.42
CA PHE A 198 -3.64 -14.11 13.09
C PHE A 198 -4.94 -13.30 13.16
N THR A 199 -5.01 -12.31 14.05
CA THR A 199 -6.15 -11.38 14.09
C THR A 199 -6.24 -10.55 12.81
N ALA A 200 -5.12 -10.04 12.33
CA ALA A 200 -5.07 -9.30 11.06
C ALA A 200 -5.40 -10.20 9.87
N MET A 201 -4.85 -11.42 9.83
CA MET A 201 -5.15 -12.39 8.75
C MET A 201 -6.64 -12.75 8.68
N LYS A 202 -7.33 -12.86 9.82
CA LYS A 202 -8.80 -13.05 9.83
C LYS A 202 -9.53 -11.85 9.21
N ARG A 203 -9.05 -10.63 9.44
CA ARG A 203 -9.62 -9.42 8.80
C ARG A 203 -9.37 -9.44 7.30
N PHE A 204 -8.16 -9.81 6.87
CA PHE A 204 -7.84 -9.98 5.45
C PHE A 204 -8.78 -10.98 4.76
N ASN A 205 -9.00 -12.15 5.36
CA ASN A 205 -9.91 -13.14 4.81
C ASN A 205 -11.35 -12.59 4.70
N THR A 206 -11.82 -11.87 5.71
CA THR A 206 -13.14 -11.22 5.67
C THR A 206 -13.24 -10.18 4.54
N GLU A 207 -12.21 -9.39 4.33
CA GLU A 207 -12.16 -8.42 3.23
C GLU A 207 -12.12 -9.13 1.87
N THR A 208 -11.35 -10.20 1.76
CA THR A 208 -11.29 -11.03 0.55
C THR A 208 -12.67 -11.63 0.22
N ASP A 209 -13.44 -12.07 1.20
CA ASP A 209 -14.82 -12.55 0.99
C ASP A 209 -15.72 -11.43 0.43
N TYR A 210 -15.57 -10.20 0.90
CA TYR A 210 -16.29 -9.04 0.35
C TYR A 210 -15.87 -8.72 -1.08
N GLU A 211 -14.59 -8.86 -1.38
CA GLU A 211 -14.05 -8.67 -2.74
C GLU A 211 -14.62 -9.72 -3.70
N LEU A 212 -14.58 -10.98 -3.34
CA LEU A 212 -15.16 -12.07 -4.14
C LEU A 212 -16.66 -11.85 -4.39
N GLN A 213 -17.40 -11.41 -3.37
CA GLN A 213 -18.82 -11.08 -3.50
C GLN A 213 -19.05 -9.90 -4.47
N LYS A 214 -18.21 -8.87 -4.40
CA LYS A 214 -18.23 -7.75 -5.36
C LYS A 214 -18.01 -8.23 -6.79
N TRP A 215 -17.04 -9.11 -6.99
CA TRP A 215 -16.75 -9.69 -8.31
C TRP A 215 -17.96 -10.44 -8.88
N GLU A 216 -18.64 -11.26 -8.08
CA GLU A 216 -19.84 -11.98 -8.52
C GLU A 216 -20.99 -11.01 -8.88
N ILE A 217 -21.19 -9.98 -8.08
CA ILE A 217 -22.20 -8.94 -8.37
C ILE A 217 -21.88 -8.20 -9.66
N ASN A 218 -20.60 -7.90 -9.93
CA ASN A 218 -20.18 -7.15 -11.10
C ASN A 218 -20.31 -7.91 -12.42
N LYS A 219 -20.49 -9.23 -12.37
CA LYS A 219 -20.87 -10.05 -13.54
C LYS A 219 -22.35 -9.91 -13.92
N THR A 220 -23.16 -9.24 -13.11
CA THR A 220 -24.62 -9.11 -13.32
C THR A 220 -25.00 -7.85 -14.07
N ALA A 221 -26.29 -7.68 -14.36
CA ALA A 221 -26.83 -6.48 -14.99
C ALA A 221 -26.79 -5.22 -14.10
N TYR A 222 -26.49 -5.37 -12.82
CA TYR A 222 -26.46 -4.30 -11.83
C TYR A 222 -25.12 -4.25 -11.07
N PRO A 223 -24.00 -4.03 -11.76
CA PRO A 223 -22.69 -3.96 -11.13
C PRO A 223 -22.64 -2.83 -10.09
N GLN A 224 -21.93 -3.09 -9.01
CA GLN A 224 -21.78 -2.16 -7.89
C GLN A 224 -20.30 -1.93 -7.61
N LEU A 225 -19.97 -0.75 -7.01
CA LEU A 225 -18.61 -0.40 -6.63
C LEU A 225 -17.61 -0.52 -7.79
N ILE A 226 -17.95 0.10 -8.91
CA ILE A 226 -17.10 0.19 -10.10
C ILE A 226 -16.27 1.46 -10.06
N GLY A 227 -15.03 1.35 -10.54
CA GLY A 227 -14.09 2.46 -10.62
C GLY A 227 -12.87 2.31 -9.70
N PRO A 228 -11.87 3.17 -9.85
CA PRO A 228 -10.56 3.02 -9.20
C PRO A 228 -10.57 3.27 -7.69
N THR A 229 -11.58 3.96 -7.14
CA THR A 229 -11.59 4.34 -5.72
C THR A 229 -11.51 3.14 -4.78
N TYR A 230 -12.14 2.02 -5.14
CA TYR A 230 -12.08 0.82 -4.31
C TYR A 230 -10.70 0.17 -4.37
N GLU A 231 -10.09 0.08 -5.53
CA GLU A 231 -8.76 -0.48 -5.69
C GLU A 231 -7.70 0.36 -4.96
N LEU A 232 -7.79 1.68 -5.08
CA LEU A 232 -6.95 2.60 -4.30
C LEU A 232 -7.14 2.39 -2.80
N PHE A 233 -8.39 2.34 -2.31
CA PHE A 233 -8.66 2.07 -0.90
C PHE A 233 -8.06 0.75 -0.45
N ARG A 234 -8.26 -0.32 -1.22
CA ARG A 234 -7.79 -1.65 -0.88
C ARG A 234 -6.26 -1.68 -0.79
N LYS A 235 -5.59 -1.13 -1.79
CA LYS A 235 -4.15 -1.03 -1.82
C LYS A 235 -3.58 -0.20 -0.66
N TRP A 236 -4.16 0.96 -0.40
CA TRP A 236 -3.61 1.95 0.50
C TRP A 236 -3.99 1.76 1.96
N CYS A 237 -5.28 1.63 2.21
CA CYS A 237 -5.77 1.63 3.59
C CYS A 237 -5.80 0.25 4.19
N TYR A 238 -5.80 -0.80 3.37
CA TYR A 238 -5.99 -2.15 3.84
C TYR A 238 -4.75 -3.02 3.68
N GLU A 239 -4.20 -3.12 2.49
CA GLU A 239 -3.02 -3.96 2.25
C GLU A 239 -1.76 -3.37 2.89
N MET A 240 -1.62 -2.03 2.94
CA MET A 240 -0.42 -1.38 3.43
C MET A 240 -0.33 -1.29 4.97
N ASP A 241 -1.46 -1.26 5.66
CA ASP A 241 -1.44 -1.36 7.13
C ASP A 241 -1.43 -2.82 7.61
N GLY A 242 -1.40 -3.77 6.68
CA GLY A 242 -1.42 -5.20 7.00
C GLY A 242 -2.71 -5.65 7.69
N GLY A 243 -3.82 -4.91 7.55
CA GLY A 243 -5.08 -5.21 8.23
C GLY A 243 -5.05 -4.92 9.75
N LEU A 244 -4.08 -4.15 10.23
CA LEU A 244 -3.94 -3.79 11.64
C LEU A 244 -5.02 -2.83 12.10
N ASP A 245 -5.36 -1.83 11.29
CA ASP A 245 -6.33 -0.80 11.70
C ASP A 245 -7.76 -1.33 11.69
N PRO A 246 -8.38 -1.49 12.87
CA PRO A 246 -9.77 -1.96 12.97
C PRO A 246 -10.79 -0.99 12.36
N ARG A 247 -10.42 0.26 12.08
CA ARG A 247 -11.29 1.24 11.41
C ARG A 247 -11.46 0.88 9.94
N THR A 248 -10.44 0.33 9.33
CA THR A 248 -10.44 -0.05 7.91
C THR A 248 -11.42 -1.19 7.64
N ILE A 249 -11.39 -2.27 8.43
CA ILE A 249 -12.35 -3.38 8.26
C ILE A 249 -13.79 -2.95 8.52
N LYS A 250 -14.04 -2.03 9.47
CA LYS A 250 -15.38 -1.46 9.68
C LYS A 250 -15.89 -0.69 8.46
N SER A 251 -15.00 0.01 7.76
CA SER A 251 -15.35 0.67 6.50
C SER A 251 -15.65 -0.34 5.39
N CYS A 252 -14.89 -1.43 5.28
CA CYS A 252 -15.21 -2.53 4.38
C CYS A 252 -16.59 -3.14 4.64
N GLU A 253 -16.91 -3.42 5.89
CA GLU A 253 -18.24 -3.93 6.29
C GLU A 253 -19.38 -2.96 5.92
N LYS A 254 -19.17 -1.66 6.14
CA LYS A 254 -20.15 -0.63 5.79
C LYS A 254 -20.35 -0.54 4.28
N VAL A 255 -19.24 -0.54 3.53
CA VAL A 255 -19.26 -0.54 2.06
C VAL A 255 -19.98 -1.78 1.54
N ASN A 256 -19.68 -2.96 2.07
CA ASN A 256 -20.33 -4.20 1.66
C ASN A 256 -21.85 -4.18 1.91
N LYS A 257 -22.29 -3.67 3.05
CA LYS A 257 -23.74 -3.49 3.35
C LYS A 257 -24.42 -2.54 2.35
N ILE A 258 -23.76 -1.44 1.98
CA ILE A 258 -24.27 -0.50 0.97
C ILE A 258 -24.34 -1.18 -0.41
N LEU A 259 -23.30 -1.93 -0.76
CA LEU A 259 -23.19 -2.68 -2.02
C LEU A 259 -24.35 -3.67 -2.19
N LEU A 260 -24.56 -4.53 -1.19
CA LEU A 260 -25.64 -5.52 -1.20
C LEU A 260 -27.02 -4.90 -1.28
N LYS A 261 -27.25 -3.80 -0.55
CA LYS A 261 -28.50 -3.05 -0.62
C LYS A 261 -28.71 -2.44 -2.01
N GLY A 262 -27.66 -1.84 -2.58
CA GLY A 262 -27.71 -1.28 -3.94
C GLY A 262 -28.04 -2.34 -4.99
N TYR A 263 -27.38 -3.49 -4.92
CA TYR A 263 -27.63 -4.63 -5.79
C TYR A 263 -29.08 -5.15 -5.68
N LYS A 264 -29.54 -5.39 -4.44
CA LYS A 264 -30.94 -5.83 -4.18
C LYS A 264 -31.96 -4.85 -4.74
N ASN A 265 -31.69 -3.56 -4.66
CA ASN A 265 -32.55 -2.51 -5.18
C ASN A 265 -32.38 -2.26 -6.68
N LYS A 266 -31.51 -3.00 -7.37
CA LYS A 266 -31.19 -2.82 -8.79
C LYS A 266 -30.73 -1.39 -9.11
N GLU A 267 -29.95 -0.78 -8.21
CA GLU A 267 -29.43 0.57 -8.41
C GLU A 267 -28.41 0.58 -9.55
N GLN A 268 -28.48 1.62 -10.38
CA GLN A 268 -27.51 1.81 -11.49
C GLN A 268 -26.28 2.54 -10.97
N ALA A 269 -25.09 2.05 -11.35
CA ALA A 269 -23.82 2.65 -10.94
C ALA A 269 -23.59 4.03 -11.56
N TRP A 270 -24.03 4.24 -12.81
CA TRP A 270 -23.75 5.43 -13.62
C TRP A 270 -25.05 6.14 -14.02
N ARG A 271 -24.94 7.46 -14.29
CA ARG A 271 -26.10 8.25 -14.78
C ARG A 271 -26.55 7.85 -16.17
N ASN A 272 -25.60 7.53 -17.06
CA ASN A 272 -25.87 7.15 -18.44
C ASN A 272 -25.68 5.65 -18.58
N LYS A 273 -26.55 5.01 -19.39
CA LYS A 273 -26.33 3.63 -19.83
C LYS A 273 -25.06 3.59 -20.70
N MET A 274 -23.90 3.44 -20.07
CA MET A 274 -22.77 2.93 -20.85
C MET A 274 -23.13 1.51 -21.24
N ARG A 275 -23.52 1.33 -22.49
CA ARG A 275 -23.60 0.01 -23.10
C ARG A 275 -22.15 -0.42 -23.28
N TYR A 276 -21.64 -1.25 -22.38
CA TYR A 276 -20.52 -2.08 -22.71
C TYR A 276 -20.98 -2.94 -23.91
N ARG A 277 -20.49 -2.61 -25.10
CA ARG A 277 -20.53 -3.54 -26.21
C ARG A 277 -19.46 -4.58 -25.90
N ALA A 278 -19.92 -5.81 -25.63
CA ALA A 278 -19.09 -6.99 -25.56
C ALA A 278 -18.40 -7.23 -26.90
#